data_1696b0e09890b2261221cba64d78abc7
#
_entry.id   1696b0e09890b2261221cba64d78abc7
#
_cell.length_a   1.000
_cell.length_b   1.000
_cell.length_c   1.000
_cell.angle_alpha   90.00
_cell.angle_beta   90.00
_cell.angle_gamma   90.00
#
_symmetry.space_group_name_H-M   'P 1'
#
loop_
_entity.id
_entity.type
_entity.pdbx_description
1 polymer ?
#
loop_
_entity_poly.entity_id
_entity_poly.type
_entity_poly.pdbx_seq_one_letter_code
_entity_poly.pdbx_strand_id
1 'polypeptide(L)'
;MARGTRFSSVVITLLAVAWTTSAIARVQCQGDFQVTNDGLIATPYCEEENIAVVAQSYGWQVTASQVHNNPLKKVYICQVLGRDIRLKGSCASYSPDNYGGR
;
A
#
# COMPACT_ATOMS: atom_id res chain seq x y z
N MET A 1 -38.29 1.61 45.39
CA MET A 1 -37.98 1.23 45.13
C MET A 1 -37.26 0.74 44.20
N ALA A 2 -36.80 0.19 44.02
CA ALA A 2 -36.12 -0.37 43.13
C ALA A 2 -36.11 -0.12 41.86
N ARG A 3 -36.48 0.49 41.48
CA ARG A 3 -36.60 0.70 40.33
C ARG A 3 -35.54 1.08 39.60
N GLY A 4 -34.69 1.50 39.88
CA GLY A 4 -33.76 2.03 39.01
C GLY A 4 -32.90 1.13 38.44
N THR A 5 -33.03 0.02 38.61
CA THR A 5 -32.05 -0.75 38.13
C THR A 5 -32.12 -1.21 36.83
N ARG A 6 -33.16 -1.11 36.28
CA ARG A 6 -33.20 -1.65 35.15
C ARG A 6 -32.63 -1.10 34.05
N PHE A 7 -32.39 -0.08 33.81
CA PHE A 7 -31.99 0.42 32.63
C PHE A 7 -30.65 0.28 32.25
N SER A 8 -29.78 -0.03 32.95
CA SER A 8 -28.47 0.02 32.52
C SER A 8 -28.05 -0.97 31.51
N SER A 9 -28.73 -1.94 31.28
CA SER A 9 -28.20 -2.92 30.42
C SER A 9 -28.24 -2.61 28.98
N VAL A 10 -28.93 -1.69 28.60
CA VAL A 10 -29.03 -1.44 27.24
C VAL A 10 -27.90 -0.99 26.47
N VAL A 11 -27.08 -0.29 27.05
CA VAL A 11 -26.01 0.28 26.33
C VAL A 11 -25.05 -0.60 25.65
N ILE A 12 -24.81 -1.69 26.16
CA ILE A 12 -23.82 -2.50 25.63
C ILE A 12 -23.86 -2.94 24.25
N THR A 13 -24.98 -3.14 23.73
CA THR A 13 -25.03 -3.71 22.43
C THR A 13 -24.46 -2.91 21.34
N LEU A 14 -24.43 -1.67 21.48
CA LEU A 14 -23.99 -0.91 20.39
C LEU A 14 -22.61 -1.09 19.94
N LEU A 15 -21.77 -1.43 20.81
CA LEU A 15 -20.42 -1.49 20.46
C LEU A 15 -20.05 -2.52 19.45
N ALA A 16 -20.72 -3.56 19.41
CA ALA A 16 -20.30 -4.64 18.58
C ALA A 16 -20.31 -4.33 17.13
N VAL A 17 -21.11 -3.46 16.74
CA VAL A 17 -21.24 -3.21 15.35
C VAL A 17 -20.03 -2.66 14.67
N ALA A 18 -19.31 -1.89 15.32
CA ALA A 18 -18.23 -1.21 14.66
C ALA A 18 -17.17 -2.11 14.14
N TRP A 19 -17.07 -3.27 14.63
CA TRP A 19 -15.99 -4.07 14.22
C TRP A 19 -16.09 -4.68 12.88
N THR A 20 -17.25 -4.82 12.38
CA THR A 20 -17.37 -5.56 11.14
C THR A 20 -16.78 -4.86 9.98
N THR A 21 -16.68 -3.57 10.04
CA THR A 21 -16.22 -2.89 8.86
C THR A 21 -14.78 -3.13 8.56
N SER A 22 -14.03 -3.53 9.52
CA SER A 22 -12.64 -3.67 9.23
C SER A 22 -12.30 -4.94 8.53
N ALA A 23 -13.26 -5.72 8.26
CA ALA A 23 -12.96 -6.97 7.63
C ALA A 23 -12.64 -6.87 6.17
N ILE A 24 -12.63 -5.72 5.61
CA ILE A 24 -12.36 -5.59 4.23
C ILE A 24 -10.98 -6.04 3.89
N ALA A 25 -10.89 -6.77 2.84
CA ALA A 25 -9.61 -7.30 2.43
C ALA A 25 -8.66 -6.22 2.05
N ARG A 26 -7.44 -6.39 2.40
CA ARG A 26 -6.41 -5.47 2.04
C ARG A 26 -5.52 -6.12 1.06
N VAL A 27 -5.00 -5.34 0.14
CA VAL A 27 -4.01 -5.82 -0.78
C VAL A 27 -2.72 -6.04 -0.01
N GLN A 28 -2.13 -7.20 -0.18
CA GLN A 28 -0.87 -7.50 0.48
C GLN A 28 0.21 -7.65 -0.56
N CYS A 29 1.33 -7.01 -0.34
CA CYS A 29 2.41 -6.99 -1.29
C CYS A 29 3.68 -7.59 -0.71
N GLN A 30 4.40 -8.31 -1.57
CA GLN A 30 5.75 -8.73 -1.26
C GLN A 30 6.61 -8.17 -2.39
N GLY A 31 7.26 -7.06 -2.14
CA GLY A 31 7.95 -6.36 -3.20
C GLY A 31 6.98 -5.98 -4.29
N ASP A 32 7.27 -6.34 -5.51
CA ASP A 32 6.41 -6.02 -6.64
C ASP A 32 5.16 -6.89 -6.73
N PHE A 33 5.07 -7.90 -5.91
CA PHE A 33 4.07 -8.94 -6.12
C PHE A 33 2.95 -8.85 -5.12
N GLN A 34 1.75 -9.05 -5.62
CA GLN A 34 0.58 -9.11 -4.76
C GLN A 34 0.35 -10.56 -4.36
N VAL A 35 0.07 -10.77 -3.10
CA VAL A 35 -0.23 -12.09 -2.59
C VAL A 35 -1.68 -12.40 -2.91
N THR A 36 -1.91 -13.48 -3.63
CA THR A 36 -3.27 -13.88 -3.98
C THR A 36 -3.44 -15.35 -3.65
N ASN A 37 -4.65 -15.83 -3.80
CA ASN A 37 -4.91 -17.23 -3.58
C ASN A 37 -4.17 -18.13 -4.54
N ASP A 38 -3.82 -17.60 -5.69
CA ASP A 38 -3.12 -18.39 -6.68
C ASP A 38 -1.62 -18.19 -6.65
N GLY A 39 -1.14 -17.44 -5.71
CA GLY A 39 0.30 -17.22 -5.60
C GLY A 39 0.63 -15.74 -5.72
N LEU A 40 1.83 -15.48 -6.12
CA LEU A 40 2.31 -14.11 -6.21
C LEU A 40 2.18 -13.60 -7.64
N ILE A 41 1.56 -12.47 -7.79
CA ILE A 41 1.33 -11.88 -9.10
C ILE A 41 1.81 -10.45 -9.09
N ALA A 42 2.63 -10.07 -10.06
CA ALA A 42 3.08 -8.70 -10.14
C ALA A 42 1.91 -7.80 -10.50
N THR A 43 1.71 -6.75 -9.75
CA THR A 43 0.63 -5.82 -10.01
C THR A 43 1.13 -4.39 -9.93
N PRO A 44 0.51 -3.48 -10.66
CA PRO A 44 0.90 -2.09 -10.56
C PRO A 44 0.79 -1.54 -9.15
N TYR A 45 -0.22 -1.99 -8.42
CA TYR A 45 -0.39 -1.51 -7.06
C TYR A 45 0.83 -1.87 -6.21
N CYS A 46 1.27 -3.11 -6.28
CA CYS A 46 2.40 -3.53 -5.46
C CYS A 46 3.72 -2.99 -5.98
N GLU A 47 3.83 -2.77 -7.27
CA GLU A 47 5.02 -2.12 -7.78
C GLU A 47 5.14 -0.70 -7.23
N GLU A 48 4.04 0.00 -7.13
CA GLU A 48 4.05 1.35 -6.60
C GLU A 48 4.30 1.39 -5.11
N GLU A 49 3.76 0.42 -4.39
CA GLU A 49 4.08 0.30 -2.97
C GLU A 49 5.57 0.07 -2.78
N ASN A 50 6.15 -0.77 -3.60
CA ASN A 50 7.56 -1.07 -3.50
C ASN A 50 8.41 0.16 -3.81
N ILE A 51 8.02 0.94 -4.80
CA ILE A 51 8.72 2.17 -5.12
C ILE A 51 8.74 3.10 -3.91
N ALA A 52 7.61 3.24 -3.24
CA ALA A 52 7.56 4.11 -2.07
C ALA A 52 8.45 3.59 -0.95
N VAL A 53 8.42 2.29 -0.71
CA VAL A 53 9.21 1.72 0.36
C VAL A 53 10.71 1.92 0.10
N VAL A 54 11.13 1.69 -1.12
CA VAL A 54 12.54 1.85 -1.43
C VAL A 54 12.94 3.32 -1.32
N ALA A 55 12.12 4.23 -1.82
CA ALA A 55 12.44 5.65 -1.71
C ALA A 55 12.54 6.06 -0.25
N GLN A 56 11.65 5.55 0.58
CA GLN A 56 11.72 5.84 2.02
C GLN A 56 13.02 5.34 2.63
N SER A 57 13.53 4.22 2.14
CA SER A 57 14.76 3.68 2.67
C SER A 57 15.96 4.58 2.37
N TYR A 58 15.83 5.45 1.38
CA TYR A 58 16.85 6.44 1.10
C TYR A 58 16.58 7.77 1.82
N GLY A 59 15.56 7.80 2.67
CA GLY A 59 15.24 9.02 3.40
C GLY A 59 14.28 9.94 2.71
N TRP A 60 13.73 9.54 1.57
CA TRP A 60 12.78 10.40 0.87
C TRP A 60 11.46 10.42 1.61
N GLN A 61 10.83 11.58 1.60
CA GLN A 61 9.55 11.71 2.27
C GLN A 61 8.46 11.51 1.26
N VAL A 62 8.15 10.29 0.96
CA VAL A 62 7.15 9.97 -0.02
C VAL A 62 6.32 8.82 0.53
N THR A 63 5.04 8.82 0.22
CA THR A 63 4.16 7.76 0.67
C THR A 63 3.68 6.96 -0.51
N ALA A 64 3.23 5.74 -0.24
CA ALA A 64 2.66 4.93 -1.30
C ALA A 64 1.47 5.62 -1.96
N SER A 65 0.67 6.30 -1.16
CA SER A 65 -0.47 7.02 -1.71
C SER A 65 -0.03 8.06 -2.74
N GLN A 66 1.06 8.74 -2.48
CA GLN A 66 1.56 9.72 -3.43
C GLN A 66 2.02 9.07 -4.71
N VAL A 67 2.64 7.92 -4.62
CA VAL A 67 3.07 7.22 -5.81
C VAL A 67 1.88 6.71 -6.61
N HIS A 68 0.89 6.17 -5.91
CA HIS A 68 -0.31 5.67 -6.59
C HIS A 68 -1.05 6.77 -7.31
N ASN A 69 -1.09 7.94 -6.74
CA ASN A 69 -1.95 9.01 -7.26
C ASN A 69 -1.23 9.99 -8.16
N ASN A 70 0.06 9.86 -8.29
CA ASN A 70 0.81 10.83 -9.07
C ASN A 70 1.82 10.12 -9.96
N PRO A 71 1.46 9.88 -11.21
CA PRO A 71 2.36 9.16 -12.11
C PRO A 71 3.70 9.86 -12.31
N LEU A 72 3.72 11.17 -12.21
CA LEU A 72 4.98 11.87 -12.37
C LEU A 72 5.93 11.59 -11.20
N LYS A 73 5.38 11.41 -10.04
CA LYS A 73 6.20 11.06 -8.89
C LYS A 73 6.85 9.69 -9.10
N LYS A 74 6.09 8.76 -9.61
CA LYS A 74 6.59 7.45 -9.89
C LYS A 74 7.74 7.50 -10.91
N VAL A 75 7.54 8.23 -11.98
CA VAL A 75 8.57 8.37 -12.99
C VAL A 75 9.81 9.01 -12.42
N TYR A 76 9.63 10.06 -11.65
CA TYR A 76 10.78 10.75 -11.06
C TYR A 76 11.59 9.83 -10.16
N ILE A 77 10.91 9.11 -9.29
CA ILE A 77 11.61 8.20 -8.38
C ILE A 77 12.38 7.15 -9.19
N CYS A 78 11.74 6.61 -10.20
CA CYS A 78 12.37 5.57 -10.98
C CYS A 78 13.56 6.10 -11.77
N GLN A 79 13.52 7.35 -12.19
CA GLN A 79 14.67 7.90 -12.90
C GLN A 79 15.84 8.12 -11.98
N VAL A 80 15.59 8.46 -10.74
CA VAL A 80 16.68 8.70 -9.81
C VAL A 80 17.16 7.42 -9.14
N LEU A 81 16.23 6.58 -8.71
CA LEU A 81 16.59 5.40 -7.94
C LEU A 81 16.44 4.09 -8.71
N GLY A 82 16.10 4.15 -9.94
CA GLY A 82 15.72 2.96 -10.68
C GLY A 82 16.81 1.93 -10.88
N ARG A 83 18.05 2.27 -10.60
CA ARG A 83 19.10 1.27 -10.69
C ARG A 83 19.23 0.41 -9.45
N ASP A 84 18.50 0.78 -8.40
CA ASP A 84 18.47 -0.06 -7.21
C ASP A 84 17.86 -1.39 -7.59
N ILE A 85 18.53 -2.46 -7.18
CA ILE A 85 18.08 -3.78 -7.56
C ILE A 85 16.67 -4.06 -7.09
N ARG A 86 16.25 -3.47 -6.00
CA ARG A 86 14.90 -3.67 -5.49
C ARG A 86 13.84 -3.05 -6.39
N LEU A 87 14.25 -2.15 -7.29
CA LEU A 87 13.32 -1.48 -8.17
C LEU A 87 13.39 -1.95 -9.61
N LYS A 88 14.14 -3.00 -9.87
CA LYS A 88 14.25 -3.45 -11.24
C LYS A 88 12.91 -3.76 -11.87
N GLY A 89 12.06 -4.47 -11.17
CA GLY A 89 10.75 -4.80 -11.71
C GLY A 89 9.80 -3.62 -11.64
N SER A 90 9.80 -2.94 -10.52
CA SER A 90 8.86 -1.84 -10.32
C SER A 90 9.08 -0.70 -11.28
N CYS A 91 10.32 -0.47 -11.65
CA CYS A 91 10.65 0.67 -12.49
C CYS A 91 11.03 0.28 -13.90
N ALA A 92 10.72 -0.92 -14.30
CA ALA A 92 11.22 -1.43 -15.56
C ALA A 92 10.94 -0.52 -16.74
N SER A 93 9.82 0.12 -16.76
CA SER A 93 9.47 0.99 -17.87
C SER A 93 9.99 2.41 -17.72
N TYR A 94 10.48 2.75 -16.55
CA TYR A 94 10.82 4.13 -16.25
C TYR A 94 12.24 4.32 -15.79
N SER A 95 13.03 3.28 -15.73
CA SER A 95 14.36 3.41 -15.20
C SER A 95 15.25 4.11 -16.20
N PRO A 96 16.33 4.71 -15.74
CA PRO A 96 17.23 5.39 -16.64
C PRO A 96 17.81 4.47 -17.71
N ASP A 97 17.94 3.21 -17.40
CA ASP A 97 18.50 2.28 -18.33
C ASP A 97 17.57 1.99 -19.49
N ASN A 98 16.29 2.19 -19.31
CA ASN A 98 15.35 1.97 -20.38
C ASN A 98 15.10 3.19 -21.20
N TYR A 99 15.34 4.35 -20.62
CA TYR A 99 15.11 5.54 -21.34
C TYR A 99 16.17 5.75 -22.30
N GLY A 100 16.08 6.17 -23.31
CA GLY A 100 17.13 6.48 -24.19
C GLY A 100 17.93 5.35 -24.64
N GLY A 101 17.89 4.32 -23.98
CA GLY A 101 18.69 3.22 -24.36
C GLY A 101 18.12 2.52 -25.50
N ARG A 102 17.04 2.84 -25.79
CA ARG A 102 16.48 2.12 -26.73
C ARG A 102 16.17 2.73 -27.68
#